data_03c2684ccae8a9def91d230d80038932
#
_entry.id   03c2684ccae8a9def91d230d80038932
#
_cell.length_a   1.000
_cell.length_b   1.000
_cell.length_c   1.000
_cell.angle_alpha   90.00
_cell.angle_beta   90.00
_cell.angle_gamma   90.00
#
_symmetry.space_group_name_H-M   'P 1'
#
loop_
_entity.id
_entity.type
_entity.pdbx_description
1 polymer ?
#
loop_
_entity_poly.entity_id
_entity_poly.type
_entity_poly.pdbx_seq_one_letter_code
_entity_poly.pdbx_strand_id
1 'polypeptide(L)'
;SNFTDIGNIPLGMIDRIEVLTGSASAVYGSDAMAGVINFILKKSTDGTIIDYRYGDTERGGGESHKLTLTTGFERDAFSGIVGVELLDKRPLWGYERSNQDSTLDAPTSRRRLPRLTAQRYDWDDDVLIGPDDDCAAMGGLNEGTTVLAENRWGEPYCGSERAIAYRTIQNERKGVTAYGSFEYRFSDSLSWFADVQAGRQEVRLLTGTNGNDVVSDVMGWEFHDPNSTDNNDKVFYNALTGHYEVWSRQFTPEEIGGLRNRMNVTTQKTFAVTTGLQGAFGEAWNWEAAYNHSQYKAEVGMPRIRAQAANELFLGERQGYDADGYAIYSPDPTRLFTPLTPAEFASIAAMSTFRPKADNDNLSFTLDTPALFTLPAGDVGFAAAIEYGQQSY
;
A
#
# COMPACT_ATOMS: atom_id res chain seq x y z
N SER A 1 -6.31 5.83 11.95
CA SER A 1 -7.01 4.57 11.71
C SER A 1 -6.06 3.42 12.04
N ASN A 2 -6.46 2.58 12.99
CA ASN A 2 -5.68 1.42 13.42
C ASN A 2 -5.89 0.29 12.39
N PHE A 3 -5.01 0.20 11.39
CA PHE A 3 -4.93 -0.98 10.54
C PHE A 3 -3.88 -1.93 11.10
N THR A 4 -4.27 -3.15 11.41
CA THR A 4 -3.34 -4.22 11.77
C THR A 4 -2.99 -5.01 10.51
N ASP A 5 -1.72 -5.03 10.11
CA ASP A 5 -1.25 -5.87 9.00
C ASP A 5 -1.05 -7.30 9.48
N ILE A 6 -2.06 -8.14 9.30
CA ILE A 6 -2.01 -9.57 9.60
C ILE A 6 -1.11 -10.36 8.62
N GLY A 7 -0.69 -9.73 7.52
CA GLY A 7 0.23 -10.34 6.55
C GLY A 7 1.64 -10.58 7.08
N ASN A 8 1.98 -10.02 8.23
CA ASN A 8 3.26 -10.22 8.90
C ASN A 8 3.28 -11.45 9.84
N ILE A 9 2.14 -12.13 10.04
CA ILE A 9 2.07 -13.35 10.85
C ILE A 9 2.47 -14.53 9.95
N PRO A 10 3.57 -15.27 10.29
CA PRO A 10 4.00 -16.39 9.48
C PRO A 10 2.98 -17.54 9.56
N LEU A 11 2.27 -17.80 8.45
CA LEU A 11 1.23 -18.83 8.42
C LEU A 11 1.71 -20.22 8.86
N GLY A 12 2.97 -20.57 8.57
CA GLY A 12 3.57 -21.84 8.99
C GLY A 12 3.73 -21.99 10.50
N MET A 13 3.68 -20.86 11.24
CA MET A 13 3.81 -20.82 12.69
C MET A 13 2.47 -20.80 13.41
N ILE A 14 1.36 -20.66 12.69
CA ILE A 14 0.02 -20.68 13.29
C ILE A 14 -0.34 -22.13 13.61
N ASP A 15 -0.71 -22.36 14.87
CA ASP A 15 -1.32 -23.60 15.32
C ASP A 15 -2.80 -23.61 14.94
N ARG A 16 -3.53 -22.58 15.38
CA ARG A 16 -4.94 -22.39 15.07
C ARG A 16 -5.36 -20.93 15.13
N ILE A 17 -6.50 -20.64 14.53
CA ILE A 17 -7.14 -19.34 14.58
C ILE A 17 -8.46 -19.50 15.32
N GLU A 18 -8.64 -18.74 16.38
CA GLU A 18 -9.88 -18.70 17.16
C GLU A 18 -10.63 -17.42 16.84
N VAL A 19 -11.92 -17.55 16.51
CA VAL A 19 -12.79 -16.41 16.22
C VAL A 19 -13.89 -16.38 17.26
N LEU A 20 -13.88 -15.34 18.07
CA LEU A 20 -14.94 -15.05 19.02
C LEU A 20 -15.86 -13.97 18.44
N THR A 21 -17.11 -14.35 18.14
CA THR A 21 -18.15 -13.45 17.65
C THR A 21 -18.95 -12.87 18.81
N GLY A 22 -18.87 -11.56 19.00
CA GLY A 22 -19.55 -10.85 20.08
C GLY A 22 -18.59 -10.06 20.95
N SER A 23 -19.13 -9.30 21.90
CA SER A 23 -18.33 -8.49 22.81
C SER A 23 -17.49 -9.35 23.75
N ALA A 24 -16.20 -9.12 23.75
CA ALA A 24 -15.23 -9.80 24.61
C ALA A 24 -14.33 -8.80 25.36
N SER A 25 -14.80 -7.57 25.53
CA SER A 25 -14.02 -6.47 26.11
C SER A 25 -13.54 -6.75 27.54
N ALA A 26 -14.26 -7.58 28.28
CA ALA A 26 -13.87 -7.96 29.64
C ALA A 26 -12.58 -8.81 29.71
N VAL A 27 -12.23 -9.50 28.61
CA VAL A 27 -11.07 -10.40 28.55
C VAL A 27 -9.98 -9.84 27.64
N TYR A 28 -10.36 -9.19 26.54
CA TYR A 28 -9.45 -8.75 25.47
C TYR A 28 -9.32 -7.22 25.34
N GLY A 29 -9.80 -6.46 26.34
CA GLY A 29 -9.69 -5.00 26.36
C GLY A 29 -10.82 -4.27 25.60
N SER A 30 -10.81 -2.94 25.70
CA SER A 30 -11.89 -2.06 25.23
C SER A 30 -12.20 -2.16 23.74
N ASP A 31 -11.23 -2.54 22.92
CA ASP A 31 -11.36 -2.59 21.46
C ASP A 31 -12.10 -3.84 20.96
N ALA A 32 -12.29 -4.85 21.82
CA ALA A 32 -12.96 -6.10 21.50
C ALA A 32 -14.51 -6.01 21.59
N MET A 33 -15.11 -4.95 21.03
CA MET A 33 -16.56 -4.72 21.08
C MET A 33 -17.35 -5.58 20.08
N ALA A 34 -16.82 -5.80 18.90
CA ALA A 34 -17.50 -6.52 17.81
C ALA A 34 -17.07 -8.00 17.69
N GLY A 35 -15.95 -8.36 18.29
CA GLY A 35 -15.37 -9.69 18.26
C GLY A 35 -13.86 -9.68 18.38
N VAL A 36 -13.27 -10.89 18.44
CA VAL A 36 -11.82 -11.10 18.51
C VAL A 36 -11.43 -12.18 17.52
N ILE A 37 -10.33 -11.96 16.80
CA ILE A 37 -9.64 -13.00 16.04
C ILE A 37 -8.30 -13.22 16.72
N ASN A 38 -8.12 -14.39 17.33
CA ASN A 38 -6.93 -14.76 18.05
C ASN A 38 -6.10 -15.75 17.21
N PHE A 39 -4.87 -15.35 16.86
CA PHE A 39 -3.90 -16.20 16.16
C PHE A 39 -3.02 -16.88 17.19
N ILE A 40 -3.25 -18.17 17.42
CA ILE A 40 -2.46 -18.94 18.35
C ILE A 40 -1.28 -19.56 17.58
N LEU A 41 -0.08 -19.20 18.02
CA LEU A 41 1.16 -19.68 17.40
C LEU A 41 1.59 -21.01 18.04
N LYS A 42 2.27 -21.83 17.25
CA LYS A 42 2.86 -23.09 17.72
C LYS A 42 3.87 -22.81 18.82
N LYS A 43 3.80 -23.53 19.92
CA LYS A 43 4.75 -23.44 21.04
C LYS A 43 5.84 -24.53 20.99
N SER A 44 5.61 -25.59 20.22
CA SER A 44 6.56 -26.66 20.02
C SER A 44 6.36 -27.34 18.67
N THR A 45 7.37 -28.06 18.21
CA THR A 45 7.30 -28.97 17.07
C THR A 45 8.38 -30.05 17.24
N ASP A 46 8.12 -31.27 16.80
CA ASP A 46 9.08 -32.31 16.78
C ASP A 46 10.03 -32.14 15.58
N GLY A 47 11.29 -31.79 15.87
CA GLY A 47 12.34 -31.64 14.86
C GLY A 47 12.24 -30.38 14.01
N THR A 48 12.69 -30.50 12.77
CA THR A 48 12.75 -29.35 11.82
C THR A 48 11.82 -29.61 10.63
N ILE A 49 11.01 -28.65 10.33
CA ILE A 49 10.07 -28.64 9.20
C ILE A 49 10.53 -27.61 8.16
N ILE A 50 10.63 -28.03 6.91
CA ILE A 50 10.88 -27.16 5.75
C ILE A 50 9.64 -27.25 4.88
N ASP A 51 8.97 -26.12 4.65
CA ASP A 51 7.83 -26.00 3.74
C ASP A 51 8.19 -25.03 2.63
N TYR A 52 8.11 -25.50 1.38
CA TYR A 52 8.30 -24.67 0.22
C TYR A 52 7.03 -24.68 -0.62
N ARG A 53 6.51 -23.49 -0.91
CA ARG A 53 5.33 -23.30 -1.75
C ARG A 53 5.68 -22.46 -2.96
N TYR A 54 5.34 -23.00 -4.12
CA TYR A 54 5.32 -22.28 -5.38
C TYR A 54 3.87 -22.03 -5.76
N GLY A 55 3.57 -20.81 -6.16
CA GLY A 55 2.27 -20.42 -6.70
C GLY A 55 2.43 -19.68 -8.01
N ASP A 56 1.59 -19.98 -8.95
CA ASP A 56 1.54 -19.34 -10.27
C ASP A 56 0.08 -19.21 -10.69
N THR A 57 -0.17 -18.47 -11.77
CA THR A 57 -1.50 -18.31 -12.35
C THR A 57 -1.54 -18.94 -13.74
N GLU A 58 -2.66 -19.57 -14.11
CA GLU A 58 -2.84 -20.24 -15.42
C GLU A 58 -2.58 -19.30 -16.61
N ARG A 59 -2.70 -17.99 -16.40
CA ARG A 59 -2.53 -16.98 -17.46
C ARG A 59 -1.23 -16.21 -17.36
N GLY A 60 -0.26 -16.70 -16.54
CA GLY A 60 1.00 -16.03 -16.26
C GLY A 60 0.89 -14.82 -15.32
N GLY A 61 2.01 -14.33 -14.84
CA GLY A 61 2.14 -13.24 -13.90
C GLY A 61 1.76 -13.60 -12.46
N GLY A 62 2.24 -12.85 -11.50
CA GLY A 62 1.93 -13.04 -10.09
C GLY A 62 2.58 -14.26 -9.44
N GLU A 63 3.65 -14.83 -10.03
CA GLU A 63 4.44 -15.91 -9.44
C GLU A 63 4.80 -15.62 -7.98
N SER A 64 4.76 -16.66 -7.16
CA SER A 64 5.11 -16.54 -5.74
C SER A 64 5.94 -17.71 -5.27
N HIS A 65 6.97 -17.41 -4.49
CA HIS A 65 7.83 -18.37 -3.80
C HIS A 65 7.76 -18.07 -2.32
N LYS A 66 7.45 -19.08 -1.53
CA LYS A 66 7.40 -19.00 -0.08
C LYS A 66 8.16 -20.17 0.51
N LEU A 67 9.19 -19.88 1.29
CA LEU A 67 9.97 -20.87 2.02
C LEU A 67 9.81 -20.60 3.52
N THR A 68 9.36 -21.62 4.26
CA THR A 68 9.26 -21.57 5.72
C THR A 68 10.13 -22.65 6.32
N LEU A 69 11.00 -22.26 7.24
CA LEU A 69 11.79 -23.15 8.08
C LEU A 69 11.31 -23.01 9.53
N THR A 70 10.96 -24.10 10.15
CA THR A 70 10.51 -24.15 11.55
C THR A 70 11.25 -25.23 12.27
N THR A 71 11.82 -24.95 13.44
CA THR A 71 12.45 -25.94 14.31
C THR A 71 12.03 -25.73 15.76
N GLY A 72 11.72 -26.81 16.43
CA GLY A 72 11.38 -26.83 17.85
C GLY A 72 12.36 -27.65 18.66
N PHE A 73 12.40 -27.40 19.94
CA PHE A 73 13.16 -28.17 20.92
C PHE A 73 12.44 -28.19 22.27
N GLU A 74 12.60 -29.28 22.97
CA GLU A 74 12.19 -29.44 24.36
C GLU A 74 13.29 -30.12 25.12
N ARG A 75 13.76 -29.49 26.17
CA ARG A 75 14.82 -30.05 27.03
C ARG A 75 14.58 -29.64 28.46
N ASP A 76 14.27 -30.64 29.31
CA ASP A 76 13.99 -30.49 30.74
C ASP A 76 12.87 -29.42 30.98
N ALA A 77 13.23 -28.31 31.60
CA ALA A 77 12.31 -27.21 31.90
C ALA A 77 12.20 -26.17 30.78
N PHE A 78 13.01 -26.27 29.72
CA PHE A 78 13.05 -25.26 28.63
C PHE A 78 12.56 -25.84 27.33
N SER A 79 11.57 -25.18 26.74
CA SER A 79 11.05 -25.51 25.42
C SER A 79 10.99 -24.26 24.54
N GLY A 80 11.01 -24.47 23.26
CA GLY A 80 10.85 -23.35 22.31
C GLY A 80 10.72 -23.79 20.87
N ILE A 81 10.30 -22.84 20.06
CA ILE A 81 10.19 -22.96 18.61
C ILE A 81 10.77 -21.71 17.96
N VAL A 82 11.48 -21.88 16.86
CA VAL A 82 11.99 -20.78 16.03
C VAL A 82 11.59 -21.05 14.60
N GLY A 83 11.17 -20.01 13.90
CA GLY A 83 10.80 -20.08 12.50
C GLY A 83 11.26 -18.87 11.71
N VAL A 84 11.53 -19.12 10.43
CA VAL A 84 11.87 -18.08 9.46
C VAL A 84 11.04 -18.33 8.21
N GLU A 85 10.41 -17.28 7.71
CA GLU A 85 9.67 -17.28 6.45
C GLU A 85 10.33 -16.30 5.45
N LEU A 86 10.58 -16.78 4.24
CA LEU A 86 11.01 -15.99 3.10
C LEU A 86 9.88 -15.95 2.08
N LEU A 87 9.54 -14.74 1.60
CA LEU A 87 8.51 -14.51 0.60
C LEU A 87 9.09 -13.71 -0.57
N ASP A 88 8.90 -14.22 -1.78
CA ASP A 88 9.08 -13.46 -3.04
C ASP A 88 7.83 -13.64 -3.88
N LYS A 89 7.07 -12.58 -4.05
CA LYS A 89 5.82 -12.53 -4.82
C LYS A 89 5.92 -11.45 -5.87
N ARG A 90 5.81 -11.85 -7.15
CA ARG A 90 5.85 -10.93 -8.29
C ARG A 90 4.54 -10.17 -8.44
N PRO A 91 4.56 -8.97 -9.03
CA PRO A 91 3.34 -8.24 -9.33
C PRO A 91 2.53 -8.99 -10.39
N LEU A 92 1.22 -8.81 -10.34
CA LEU A 92 0.32 -9.14 -11.43
C LEU A 92 -0.18 -7.83 -12.02
N TRP A 93 0.05 -7.63 -13.31
CA TRP A 93 -0.34 -6.42 -14.00
C TRP A 93 -1.72 -6.52 -14.68
N GLY A 94 -2.38 -5.39 -14.89
CA GLY A 94 -3.64 -5.33 -15.62
C GLY A 94 -3.52 -5.88 -17.03
N TYR A 95 -2.44 -5.55 -17.73
CA TYR A 95 -2.21 -6.03 -19.12
C TYR A 95 -2.01 -7.54 -19.26
N GLU A 96 -1.77 -8.26 -18.14
CA GLU A 96 -1.70 -9.73 -18.13
C GLU A 96 -3.09 -10.39 -18.03
N ARG A 97 -4.16 -9.61 -18.03
CA ARG A 97 -5.55 -10.09 -17.90
C ARG A 97 -6.46 -9.45 -18.93
N SER A 98 -6.96 -10.28 -19.85
CA SER A 98 -7.80 -9.86 -20.98
C SER A 98 -9.12 -9.17 -20.60
N ASN A 99 -9.52 -9.19 -19.34
CA ASN A 99 -10.68 -8.45 -18.81
C ASN A 99 -10.29 -7.18 -18.04
N GLN A 100 -9.03 -6.78 -18.11
CA GLN A 100 -8.44 -5.65 -17.40
C GLN A 100 -7.44 -4.86 -18.26
N ASP A 101 -7.20 -5.29 -19.48
CA ASP A 101 -6.13 -4.78 -20.36
C ASP A 101 -6.59 -3.68 -21.33
N SER A 102 -7.90 -3.42 -21.39
CA SER A 102 -8.48 -2.36 -22.22
C SER A 102 -9.68 -1.70 -21.57
N THR A 103 -9.93 -0.43 -21.89
CA THR A 103 -11.18 0.23 -21.52
C THR A 103 -12.39 -0.42 -22.19
N LEU A 104 -12.20 -1.11 -23.32
CA LEU A 104 -13.29 -1.82 -24.03
C LEU A 104 -13.89 -2.94 -23.21
N ASP A 105 -13.18 -3.48 -22.22
CA ASP A 105 -13.68 -4.49 -21.27
C ASP A 105 -14.71 -3.95 -20.30
N ALA A 106 -14.81 -2.61 -20.20
CA ALA A 106 -15.76 -2.01 -19.27
C ALA A 106 -17.22 -2.33 -19.63
N PRO A 107 -18.09 -2.60 -18.62
CA PRO A 107 -19.46 -3.06 -18.85
C PRO A 107 -20.37 -1.98 -19.49
N THR A 108 -19.97 -0.71 -19.42
CA THR A 108 -20.78 0.40 -19.94
C THR A 108 -20.01 1.21 -20.97
N SER A 109 -20.71 1.68 -22.01
CA SER A 109 -20.12 2.52 -23.08
C SER A 109 -19.41 3.77 -22.52
N ARG A 110 -19.97 4.40 -21.49
CA ARG A 110 -19.36 5.56 -20.84
C ARG A 110 -17.96 5.27 -20.25
N ARG A 111 -17.69 4.04 -19.85
CA ARG A 111 -16.40 3.61 -19.29
C ARG A 111 -15.44 3.07 -20.35
N ARG A 112 -15.92 2.89 -21.58
CA ARG A 112 -15.13 2.39 -22.72
C ARG A 112 -14.33 3.46 -23.43
N LEU A 113 -14.48 4.72 -23.04
CA LEU A 113 -13.69 5.81 -23.64
C LEU A 113 -12.20 5.57 -23.35
N PRO A 114 -11.32 5.84 -24.34
CA PRO A 114 -9.89 5.84 -24.15
C PRO A 114 -9.48 6.72 -22.97
N ARG A 115 -8.45 6.30 -22.23
CA ARG A 115 -7.91 7.11 -21.15
C ARG A 115 -7.02 8.19 -21.70
N LEU A 116 -7.07 9.33 -21.08
CA LEU A 116 -6.28 10.49 -21.47
C LEU A 116 -4.80 10.15 -21.58
N THR A 117 -4.17 10.59 -22.66
CA THR A 117 -2.71 10.67 -22.81
C THR A 117 -2.27 12.13 -22.84
N ALA A 118 -2.96 12.99 -23.62
CA ALA A 118 -2.73 14.44 -23.61
C ALA A 118 -4.01 15.18 -23.92
N GLN A 119 -4.22 16.30 -23.25
CA GLN A 119 -5.31 17.23 -23.56
C GLN A 119 -4.89 18.66 -23.31
N ARG A 120 -5.49 19.56 -24.09
CA ARG A 120 -5.45 21.00 -23.93
C ARG A 120 -6.89 21.49 -23.78
N TYR A 121 -7.19 22.18 -22.70
CA TYR A 121 -8.52 22.68 -22.40
C TYR A 121 -8.50 24.20 -22.38
N ASP A 122 -9.36 24.81 -23.16
CA ASP A 122 -9.63 26.23 -23.16
C ASP A 122 -10.66 26.52 -22.08
N TRP A 123 -10.26 27.30 -21.07
CA TRP A 123 -11.10 27.61 -19.93
C TRP A 123 -12.16 28.68 -20.25
N ASP A 124 -11.85 29.61 -21.19
CA ASP A 124 -12.76 30.69 -21.55
C ASP A 124 -13.90 30.19 -22.41
N ASP A 125 -13.60 29.31 -23.35
CA ASP A 125 -14.60 28.76 -24.29
C ASP A 125 -15.22 27.44 -23.79
N ASP A 126 -14.72 26.87 -22.67
CA ASP A 126 -15.17 25.59 -22.07
C ASP A 126 -15.08 24.40 -23.06
N VAL A 127 -13.97 24.30 -23.81
CA VAL A 127 -13.79 23.28 -24.84
C VAL A 127 -12.41 22.63 -24.79
N LEU A 128 -12.31 21.37 -25.24
CA LEU A 128 -11.02 20.74 -25.51
C LEU A 128 -10.52 21.11 -26.90
N ILE A 129 -9.24 21.44 -27.00
CA ILE A 129 -8.54 21.72 -28.25
C ILE A 129 -7.68 20.51 -28.60
N GLY A 130 -7.99 19.85 -29.71
CA GLY A 130 -7.20 18.74 -30.26
C GLY A 130 -5.86 19.19 -30.86
N PRO A 131 -4.91 18.29 -31.09
CA PRO A 131 -3.71 18.58 -31.84
C PRO A 131 -4.01 18.66 -33.36
N ASP A 132 -3.19 19.41 -34.08
CA ASP A 132 -3.34 19.59 -35.53
C ASP A 132 -3.09 18.31 -36.36
N ASP A 133 -2.38 17.33 -35.77
CA ASP A 133 -1.97 16.08 -36.42
C ASP A 133 -2.82 14.86 -36.01
N ASP A 134 -3.99 15.06 -35.42
CA ASP A 134 -4.87 13.98 -34.93
C ASP A 134 -4.15 12.98 -34.03
N CYS A 135 -3.21 13.44 -33.20
CA CYS A 135 -2.37 12.64 -32.30
C CYS A 135 -1.35 11.72 -33.00
N ALA A 136 -1.06 11.94 -34.28
CA ALA A 136 -0.16 11.07 -35.05
C ALA A 136 1.25 11.00 -34.45
N ALA A 137 1.77 12.12 -33.93
CA ALA A 137 3.07 12.15 -33.26
C ALA A 137 3.13 11.22 -32.03
N MET A 138 2.00 10.99 -31.34
CA MET A 138 1.88 10.13 -30.18
C MET A 138 1.46 8.69 -30.52
N GLY A 139 1.23 8.37 -31.80
CA GLY A 139 0.68 7.08 -32.23
C GLY A 139 1.51 5.85 -31.85
N GLY A 140 2.80 6.03 -31.54
CA GLY A 140 3.67 4.97 -31.03
C GLY A 140 3.58 4.71 -29.53
N LEU A 141 2.88 5.54 -28.76
CA LEU A 141 2.74 5.44 -27.31
C LEU A 141 1.64 4.47 -26.92
N ASN A 142 1.69 3.99 -25.66
CA ASN A 142 0.76 3.01 -25.11
C ASN A 142 0.68 1.74 -25.97
N GLU A 143 1.84 1.21 -26.38
CA GLU A 143 1.92 0.03 -27.26
C GLU A 143 1.26 0.27 -28.63
N GLY A 144 1.27 1.53 -29.13
CA GLY A 144 0.69 1.88 -30.42
C GLY A 144 -0.82 2.11 -30.41
N THR A 145 -1.44 2.29 -29.24
CA THR A 145 -2.90 2.48 -29.11
C THR A 145 -3.33 3.92 -28.81
N THR A 146 -2.40 4.87 -28.80
CA THR A 146 -2.74 6.28 -28.64
C THR A 146 -3.31 6.85 -29.94
N VAL A 147 -4.53 7.34 -29.87
CA VAL A 147 -5.29 7.87 -31.01
C VAL A 147 -6.04 9.15 -30.63
N LEU A 148 -6.51 9.89 -31.63
CA LEU A 148 -7.51 10.91 -31.43
C LEU A 148 -8.80 10.25 -30.94
N ALA A 149 -9.28 10.69 -29.81
CA ALA A 149 -10.51 10.23 -29.18
C ALA A 149 -11.43 11.41 -28.89
N GLU A 150 -12.69 11.13 -28.65
CA GLU A 150 -13.66 12.12 -28.22
C GLU A 150 -14.15 11.80 -26.81
N ASN A 151 -14.31 12.82 -25.99
CA ASN A 151 -14.96 12.67 -24.69
C ASN A 151 -16.48 12.51 -24.87
N ARG A 152 -17.22 12.43 -23.75
CA ARG A 152 -18.69 12.25 -23.78
C ARG A 152 -19.47 13.40 -24.40
N TRP A 153 -18.82 14.53 -24.64
CA TRP A 153 -19.41 15.72 -25.25
C TRP A 153 -19.00 15.92 -26.71
N GLY A 154 -18.21 14.99 -27.26
CA GLY A 154 -17.69 15.04 -28.64
C GLY A 154 -16.45 15.91 -28.81
N GLU A 155 -15.75 16.22 -27.71
CA GLU A 155 -14.55 17.06 -27.75
C GLU A 155 -13.29 16.22 -27.89
N PRO A 156 -12.29 16.67 -28.70
CA PRO A 156 -11.13 15.90 -29.08
C PRO A 156 -10.06 15.88 -27.99
N TYR A 157 -9.39 14.72 -27.80
CA TYR A 157 -8.18 14.57 -26.99
C TYR A 157 -7.36 13.38 -27.49
N CYS A 158 -6.07 13.33 -27.11
CA CYS A 158 -5.28 12.13 -27.35
C CYS A 158 -5.49 11.14 -26.21
N GLY A 159 -5.92 9.93 -26.54
CA GLY A 159 -6.21 8.90 -25.54
C GLY A 159 -5.85 7.50 -25.99
N SER A 160 -5.80 6.57 -25.03
CA SER A 160 -5.52 5.16 -25.25
C SER A 160 -6.48 4.28 -24.46
N GLU A 161 -7.01 3.26 -25.10
CA GLU A 161 -7.79 2.23 -24.43
C GLU A 161 -6.91 1.35 -23.52
N ARG A 162 -5.61 1.22 -23.85
CA ARG A 162 -4.65 0.37 -23.17
C ARG A 162 -4.12 0.98 -21.87
N ALA A 163 -4.19 2.29 -21.70
CA ALA A 163 -3.61 2.98 -20.55
C ALA A 163 -4.15 2.49 -19.20
N ILE A 164 -5.38 1.96 -19.13
CA ILE A 164 -5.96 1.38 -17.91
C ILE A 164 -5.22 0.12 -17.44
N ALA A 165 -4.53 -0.56 -18.33
CA ALA A 165 -3.83 -1.83 -18.08
C ALA A 165 -2.56 -1.65 -17.23
N TYR A 166 -2.02 -0.44 -17.15
CA TYR A 166 -0.76 -0.11 -16.48
C TYR A 166 -0.92 0.09 -14.99
N ARG A 167 -1.48 -0.91 -14.32
CA ARG A 167 -1.63 -0.96 -12.86
C ARG A 167 -1.33 -2.35 -12.34
N THR A 168 -0.95 -2.46 -11.08
CA THR A 168 -0.85 -3.77 -10.44
C THR A 168 -2.21 -4.21 -9.90
N ILE A 169 -2.64 -5.40 -10.29
CA ILE A 169 -3.81 -6.07 -9.70
C ILE A 169 -3.38 -6.79 -8.41
N GLN A 170 -2.14 -7.30 -8.41
CA GLN A 170 -1.48 -7.87 -7.26
C GLN A 170 -0.14 -7.15 -7.06
N ASN A 171 0.11 -6.70 -5.83
CA ASN A 171 1.35 -6.02 -5.49
C ASN A 171 2.54 -6.98 -5.48
N GLU A 172 3.72 -6.49 -5.87
CA GLU A 172 4.98 -7.18 -5.59
C GLU A 172 5.25 -7.14 -4.10
N ARG A 173 5.67 -8.29 -3.53
CA ARG A 173 6.07 -8.39 -2.13
C ARG A 173 7.33 -9.24 -2.01
N LYS A 174 8.33 -8.71 -1.30
CA LYS A 174 9.53 -9.44 -0.92
C LYS A 174 9.79 -9.25 0.55
N GLY A 175 10.10 -10.32 1.25
CA GLY A 175 10.31 -10.16 2.68
C GLY A 175 10.90 -11.37 3.38
N VAL A 176 11.34 -11.11 4.60
CA VAL A 176 11.75 -12.10 5.58
C VAL A 176 11.06 -11.78 6.89
N THR A 177 10.51 -12.82 7.53
CA THR A 177 9.95 -12.73 8.88
C THR A 177 10.55 -13.85 9.70
N ALA A 178 11.02 -13.51 10.91
CA ALA A 178 11.49 -14.46 11.90
C ALA A 178 10.59 -14.40 13.12
N TYR A 179 10.36 -15.55 13.73
CA TYR A 179 9.58 -15.70 14.94
C TYR A 179 10.27 -16.69 15.89
N GLY A 180 10.19 -16.45 17.19
CA GLY A 180 10.61 -17.37 18.23
C GLY A 180 9.63 -17.32 19.40
N SER A 181 9.28 -18.48 19.95
CA SER A 181 8.49 -18.63 21.17
C SER A 181 9.25 -19.53 22.12
N PHE A 182 9.39 -19.11 23.36
CA PHE A 182 10.20 -19.77 24.38
C PHE A 182 9.42 -19.85 25.68
N GLU A 183 9.55 -20.98 26.38
CA GLU A 183 8.99 -21.18 27.71
C GLU A 183 10.02 -21.85 28.62
N TYR A 184 10.14 -21.35 29.84
CA TYR A 184 10.94 -21.95 30.89
C TYR A 184 10.09 -22.20 32.13
N ARG A 185 9.96 -23.47 32.55
CA ARG A 185 9.19 -23.87 33.73
C ARG A 185 10.09 -23.89 34.97
N PHE A 186 9.83 -22.96 35.87
CA PHE A 186 10.51 -22.92 37.18
C PHE A 186 9.97 -23.98 38.15
N SER A 187 8.63 -24.22 38.06
CA SER A 187 7.91 -25.23 38.82
C SER A 187 6.62 -25.60 38.10
N ASP A 188 5.81 -26.48 38.64
CA ASP A 188 4.50 -26.85 38.07
C ASP A 188 3.50 -25.68 38.10
N SER A 189 3.77 -24.66 38.93
CA SER A 189 2.86 -23.51 39.11
C SER A 189 3.46 -22.15 38.66
N LEU A 190 4.66 -22.16 38.04
CA LEU A 190 5.31 -20.92 37.61
C LEU A 190 6.16 -21.18 36.37
N SER A 191 5.89 -20.43 35.29
CA SER A 191 6.72 -20.40 34.10
C SER A 191 6.99 -18.95 33.62
N TRP A 192 8.11 -18.82 32.94
CA TRP A 192 8.46 -17.65 32.12
C TRP A 192 8.17 -17.97 30.66
N PHE A 193 7.70 -16.97 29.92
CA PHE A 193 7.55 -17.06 28.47
C PHE A 193 8.12 -15.83 27.76
N ALA A 194 8.51 -16.03 26.50
CA ALA A 194 8.89 -14.94 25.60
C ALA A 194 8.53 -15.29 24.15
N ASP A 195 7.82 -14.39 23.49
CA ASP A 195 7.54 -14.40 22.07
C ASP A 195 8.27 -13.24 21.40
N VAL A 196 9.02 -13.53 20.34
CA VAL A 196 9.80 -12.52 19.61
C VAL A 196 9.46 -12.62 18.13
N GLN A 197 9.17 -11.50 17.51
CA GLN A 197 8.94 -11.40 16.08
C GLN A 197 9.78 -10.28 15.48
N ALA A 198 10.40 -10.53 14.33
CA ALA A 198 11.11 -9.52 13.55
C ALA A 198 10.84 -9.73 12.07
N GLY A 199 10.65 -8.65 11.34
CA GLY A 199 10.36 -8.72 9.91
C GLY A 199 10.93 -7.55 9.13
N ARG A 200 11.25 -7.82 7.87
CA ARG A 200 11.51 -6.80 6.86
C ARG A 200 10.76 -7.17 5.60
N GLN A 201 9.94 -6.25 5.11
CA GLN A 201 9.17 -6.42 3.88
C GLN A 201 9.35 -5.22 2.96
N GLU A 202 9.39 -5.49 1.66
CA GLU A 202 9.28 -4.50 0.60
C GLU A 202 8.02 -4.79 -0.20
N VAL A 203 7.19 -3.78 -0.37
CA VAL A 203 5.98 -3.83 -1.19
C VAL A 203 6.11 -2.80 -2.29
N ARG A 204 5.84 -3.21 -3.54
CA ARG A 204 5.79 -2.31 -4.69
C ARG A 204 4.44 -2.41 -5.36
N LEU A 205 3.87 -1.27 -5.71
CA LEU A 205 2.58 -1.19 -6.40
C LEU A 205 2.51 0.01 -7.34
N LEU A 206 1.72 -0.14 -8.38
CA LEU A 206 1.32 0.96 -9.25
C LEU A 206 -0.20 1.02 -9.29
N THR A 207 -0.78 2.11 -8.83
CA THR A 207 -2.24 2.27 -8.73
C THR A 207 -2.92 2.52 -10.07
N GLY A 208 -2.17 2.93 -11.08
CA GLY A 208 -2.70 3.30 -12.39
C GLY A 208 -3.42 4.64 -12.40
N THR A 209 -4.07 4.95 -13.51
CA THR A 209 -4.87 6.17 -13.69
C THR A 209 -6.25 6.02 -13.05
N ASN A 210 -6.64 6.94 -12.18
CA ASN A 210 -8.01 6.99 -11.65
C ASN A 210 -8.99 7.49 -12.72
N GLY A 211 -10.15 6.87 -12.78
CA GLY A 211 -11.07 6.92 -13.92
C GLY A 211 -11.74 8.23 -14.28
N ASN A 212 -11.71 9.26 -13.46
CA ASN A 212 -12.37 10.55 -13.75
C ASN A 212 -11.42 11.73 -13.57
N ASP A 213 -10.34 11.57 -12.85
CA ASP A 213 -9.34 12.62 -12.74
C ASP A 213 -8.34 12.42 -13.86
N VAL A 214 -8.11 13.50 -14.54
CA VAL A 214 -7.41 13.58 -15.80
C VAL A 214 -6.00 13.02 -15.66
N VAL A 215 -5.38 13.19 -14.50
CA VAL A 215 -3.98 12.84 -14.32
C VAL A 215 -3.75 12.21 -12.95
N SER A 216 -3.14 11.02 -12.91
CA SER A 216 -2.64 10.45 -11.66
C SER A 216 -1.30 11.11 -11.31
N ASP A 217 -1.15 11.57 -10.07
CA ASP A 217 0.10 12.14 -9.55
C ASP A 217 1.36 11.29 -9.79
N VAL A 218 1.16 9.99 -10.05
CA VAL A 218 2.24 9.02 -10.25
C VAL A 218 2.70 8.97 -11.69
N MET A 219 1.78 9.10 -12.67
CA MET A 219 2.07 8.93 -14.10
C MET A 219 1.67 10.12 -14.95
N GLY A 220 1.36 11.24 -14.37
CA GLY A 220 0.91 12.37 -15.15
C GLY A 220 1.32 13.72 -14.59
N TRP A 221 1.11 14.72 -15.41
CA TRP A 221 1.24 16.13 -15.10
C TRP A 221 -0.02 16.86 -15.57
N GLU A 222 -0.51 17.74 -14.75
CA GLU A 222 -1.48 18.79 -15.07
C GLU A 222 -0.84 20.10 -14.64
N PHE A 223 -1.04 21.14 -15.40
CA PHE A 223 -0.52 22.44 -15.00
C PHE A 223 -0.98 22.78 -13.58
N HIS A 224 -0.03 23.19 -12.78
CA HIS A 224 -0.24 23.65 -11.43
C HIS A 224 0.79 24.75 -11.12
N ASP A 225 0.34 25.92 -10.72
CA ASP A 225 1.26 26.98 -10.28
C ASP A 225 1.61 26.78 -8.79
N PRO A 226 2.84 26.36 -8.47
CA PRO A 226 3.25 26.12 -7.09
C PRO A 226 3.34 27.42 -6.25
N ASN A 227 3.23 28.59 -6.87
CA ASN A 227 3.27 29.88 -6.17
C ASN A 227 1.88 30.50 -6.02
N SER A 228 0.84 29.91 -6.60
CA SER A 228 -0.53 30.37 -6.40
C SER A 228 -1.00 30.07 -4.99
N THR A 229 -1.69 31.01 -4.39
CA THR A 229 -2.35 30.86 -3.08
C THR A 229 -3.86 30.63 -3.20
N ASP A 230 -4.38 30.67 -4.42
CA ASP A 230 -5.80 30.63 -4.75
C ASP A 230 -6.21 29.29 -5.40
N ASN A 231 -7.52 29.06 -5.51
CA ASN A 231 -8.07 27.87 -6.18
C ASN A 231 -7.87 27.85 -7.71
N ASN A 232 -7.25 28.89 -8.27
CA ASN A 232 -6.97 29.05 -9.71
C ASN A 232 -5.58 28.56 -10.11
N ASP A 233 -4.95 27.77 -9.25
CA ASP A 233 -3.59 27.23 -9.42
C ASP A 233 -3.43 26.28 -10.61
N LYS A 234 -4.52 25.81 -11.22
CA LYS A 234 -4.54 24.86 -12.35
C LYS A 234 -4.69 25.50 -13.71
N VAL A 235 -4.84 26.83 -13.78
CA VAL A 235 -5.10 27.58 -15.01
C VAL A 235 -3.95 28.55 -15.25
N PHE A 236 -3.54 28.71 -16.51
CA PHE A 236 -2.56 29.72 -16.92
C PHE A 236 -3.10 30.54 -18.10
N TYR A 237 -2.63 31.79 -18.22
CA TYR A 237 -2.92 32.64 -19.36
C TYR A 237 -1.93 32.35 -20.50
N ASN A 238 -2.44 31.93 -21.65
CA ASN A 238 -1.65 31.69 -22.84
C ASN A 238 -1.60 32.99 -23.68
N ALA A 239 -0.45 33.67 -23.65
CA ALA A 239 -0.30 34.96 -24.36
C ALA A 239 -0.31 34.83 -25.90
N LEU A 240 -0.17 33.62 -26.45
CA LEU A 240 -0.28 33.42 -27.91
C LEU A 240 -1.71 33.32 -28.38
N THR A 241 -2.61 32.79 -27.58
CA THR A 241 -4.04 32.67 -27.91
C THR A 241 -4.87 33.78 -27.31
N GLY A 242 -4.43 34.37 -26.20
CA GLY A 242 -5.17 35.33 -25.41
C GLY A 242 -6.23 34.71 -24.51
N HIS A 243 -6.16 33.38 -24.29
CA HIS A 243 -7.11 32.59 -23.49
C HIS A 243 -6.47 31.99 -22.26
N TYR A 244 -7.30 31.66 -21.28
CA TYR A 244 -6.90 30.85 -20.12
C TYR A 244 -6.99 29.38 -20.47
N GLU A 245 -5.96 28.60 -20.13
CA GLU A 245 -5.86 27.21 -20.54
C GLU A 245 -5.44 26.29 -19.38
N VAL A 246 -5.85 25.01 -19.48
CA VAL A 246 -5.38 23.90 -18.64
C VAL A 246 -4.78 22.83 -19.54
N TRP A 247 -3.53 22.49 -19.30
CA TRP A 247 -2.86 21.43 -20.03
C TRP A 247 -2.61 20.24 -19.12
N SER A 248 -2.82 19.05 -19.67
CA SER A 248 -2.65 17.80 -18.95
C SER A 248 -2.00 16.72 -19.80
N ARG A 249 -1.10 15.95 -19.19
CA ARG A 249 -0.36 14.87 -19.83
C ARG A 249 -0.26 13.66 -18.92
N GLN A 250 -0.61 12.46 -19.44
CA GLN A 250 -0.24 11.17 -18.87
C GLN A 250 1.00 10.65 -19.55
N PHE A 251 1.98 10.20 -18.76
CA PHE A 251 3.20 9.62 -19.27
C PHE A 251 3.04 8.11 -19.46
N THR A 252 3.57 7.62 -20.57
CA THR A 252 3.39 6.23 -20.99
C THR A 252 4.57 5.35 -20.58
N PRO A 253 4.46 4.02 -20.63
CA PRO A 253 5.56 3.12 -20.31
C PRO A 253 6.84 3.42 -21.11
N GLU A 254 6.69 3.80 -22.39
CA GLU A 254 7.79 4.12 -23.29
C GLU A 254 8.55 5.36 -22.80
N GLU A 255 7.82 6.39 -22.39
CA GLU A 255 8.40 7.67 -21.95
C GLU A 255 9.09 7.53 -20.58
N ILE A 256 8.56 6.75 -19.68
CA ILE A 256 9.11 6.57 -18.32
C ILE A 256 10.22 5.52 -18.25
N GLY A 257 10.52 4.83 -19.34
CA GLY A 257 11.51 3.75 -19.37
C GLY A 257 11.06 2.48 -18.62
N GLY A 258 9.74 2.23 -18.58
CA GLY A 258 9.11 1.05 -17.99
C GLY A 258 8.35 1.32 -16.69
N LEU A 259 7.24 0.62 -16.49
CA LEU A 259 6.29 0.84 -15.41
C LEU A 259 6.90 0.72 -14.00
N ARG A 260 7.92 -0.14 -13.83
CA ARG A 260 8.56 -0.34 -12.52
C ARG A 260 9.22 0.93 -11.98
N ASN A 261 9.63 1.85 -12.85
CA ASN A 261 10.24 3.13 -12.47
C ASN A 261 9.25 4.09 -11.77
N ARG A 262 7.94 3.81 -11.89
CA ARG A 262 6.87 4.64 -11.30
C ARG A 262 6.08 3.92 -10.20
N MET A 263 6.54 2.75 -9.75
CA MET A 263 5.90 2.07 -8.63
C MET A 263 6.16 2.81 -7.31
N ASN A 264 5.13 2.92 -6.50
CA ASN A 264 5.29 3.24 -5.08
C ASN A 264 6.05 2.09 -4.41
N VAL A 265 7.04 2.42 -3.59
CA VAL A 265 7.86 1.44 -2.88
C VAL A 265 7.75 1.68 -1.39
N THR A 266 7.29 0.68 -0.65
CA THR A 266 7.26 0.72 0.80
C THR A 266 8.19 -0.35 1.34
N THR A 267 9.23 0.06 2.05
CA THR A 267 10.08 -0.86 2.84
C THR A 267 9.69 -0.70 4.30
N GLN A 268 9.23 -1.79 4.92
CA GLN A 268 8.84 -1.80 6.33
C GLN A 268 9.73 -2.74 7.15
N LYS A 269 9.99 -2.37 8.40
CA LYS A 269 10.65 -3.18 9.41
C LYS A 269 9.77 -3.24 10.63
N THR A 270 9.53 -4.44 11.11
CA THR A 270 8.73 -4.72 12.31
C THR A 270 9.58 -5.46 13.32
N PHE A 271 9.37 -5.14 14.57
CA PHE A 271 9.90 -5.87 15.73
C PHE A 271 8.83 -5.91 16.80
N ALA A 272 8.64 -7.07 17.41
CA ALA A 272 7.79 -7.20 18.57
C ALA A 272 8.39 -8.22 19.54
N VAL A 273 8.26 -7.96 20.82
CA VAL A 273 8.58 -8.89 21.90
C VAL A 273 7.49 -8.83 22.95
N THR A 274 7.01 -10.00 23.34
CA THR A 274 6.16 -10.16 24.51
C THR A 274 6.86 -11.09 25.46
N THR A 275 7.05 -10.71 26.72
CA THR A 275 7.68 -11.58 27.71
C THR A 275 7.01 -11.40 29.07
N GLY A 276 6.95 -12.45 29.84
CA GLY A 276 6.26 -12.39 31.09
C GLY A 276 6.42 -13.61 31.96
N LEU A 277 5.73 -13.58 33.07
CA LEU A 277 5.57 -14.70 33.99
C LEU A 277 4.09 -15.08 34.03
N GLN A 278 3.84 -16.36 34.02
CA GLN A 278 2.50 -16.92 34.20
C GLN A 278 2.51 -18.00 35.26
N GLY A 279 1.42 -18.15 35.96
CA GLY A 279 1.38 -19.15 37.02
C GLY A 279 -0.01 -19.43 37.54
N ALA A 280 -0.07 -20.39 38.43
CA ALA A 280 -1.28 -20.76 39.15
C ALA A 280 -1.05 -20.78 40.67
N PHE A 281 -2.07 -20.47 41.44
CA PHE A 281 -2.06 -20.63 42.91
C PHE A 281 -3.43 -21.10 43.43
N GLY A 282 -3.40 -21.78 44.56
CA GLY A 282 -4.61 -22.41 45.06
C GLY A 282 -5.10 -23.53 44.16
N GLU A 283 -6.42 -23.79 44.15
CA GLU A 283 -7.00 -24.89 43.37
C GLU A 283 -7.38 -24.51 41.94
N ALA A 284 -7.58 -23.20 41.63
CA ALA A 284 -8.14 -22.78 40.35
C ALA A 284 -7.78 -21.36 39.89
N TRP A 285 -6.87 -20.66 40.55
CA TRP A 285 -6.50 -19.30 40.17
C TRP A 285 -5.32 -19.30 39.22
N ASN A 286 -5.46 -18.62 38.05
CA ASN A 286 -4.40 -18.37 37.11
C ASN A 286 -4.06 -16.88 37.10
N TRP A 287 -2.82 -16.56 36.83
CA TRP A 287 -2.35 -15.20 36.66
C TRP A 287 -1.26 -15.11 35.59
N GLU A 288 -1.19 -13.96 34.95
CA GLU A 288 -0.14 -13.61 34.02
C GLU A 288 0.29 -12.16 34.23
N ALA A 289 1.59 -11.90 34.21
CA ALA A 289 2.17 -10.57 34.17
C ALA A 289 3.07 -10.49 32.92
N ALA A 290 2.74 -9.64 31.99
CA ALA A 290 3.42 -9.54 30.71
C ALA A 290 3.84 -8.12 30.37
N TYR A 291 4.98 -8.00 29.70
CA TYR A 291 5.45 -6.81 29.03
C TYR A 291 5.48 -7.06 27.52
N ASN A 292 4.89 -6.15 26.75
CA ASN A 292 4.94 -6.14 25.31
C ASN A 292 5.61 -4.87 24.81
N HIS A 293 6.57 -5.02 23.91
CA HIS A 293 7.13 -3.92 23.13
C HIS A 293 6.99 -4.23 21.64
N SER A 294 6.48 -3.27 20.87
CA SER A 294 6.46 -3.40 19.42
C SER A 294 6.89 -2.11 18.73
N GLN A 295 7.61 -2.28 17.62
CA GLN A 295 8.11 -1.18 16.82
C GLN A 295 7.79 -1.44 15.35
N TYR A 296 7.26 -0.41 14.69
CA TYR A 296 7.09 -0.33 13.24
C TYR A 296 7.90 0.84 12.69
N LYS A 297 8.68 0.59 11.66
CA LYS A 297 9.38 1.61 10.87
C LYS A 297 9.15 1.34 9.41
N ALA A 298 8.79 2.37 8.65
CA ALA A 298 8.72 2.25 7.20
C ALA A 298 9.47 3.38 6.50
N GLU A 299 9.87 3.11 5.28
CA GLU A 299 10.28 4.11 4.31
C GLU A 299 9.36 3.95 3.10
N VAL A 300 8.60 5.01 2.81
CA VAL A 300 7.62 5.04 1.73
C VAL A 300 8.12 6.00 0.66
N GLY A 301 8.49 5.47 -0.49
CA GLY A 301 8.86 6.21 -1.68
C GLY A 301 7.68 6.31 -2.64
N MET A 302 7.30 7.54 -2.96
CA MET A 302 6.24 7.85 -3.93
C MET A 302 6.85 8.63 -5.09
N PRO A 303 6.79 8.08 -6.32
CA PRO A 303 7.17 8.84 -7.51
C PRO A 303 6.27 10.06 -7.67
N ARG A 304 6.88 11.21 -8.01
CA ARG A 304 6.21 12.50 -8.21
C ARG A 304 6.77 13.20 -9.46
N ILE A 305 5.99 14.11 -10.01
CA ILE A 305 6.45 15.05 -11.02
C ILE A 305 6.79 16.37 -10.32
N ARG A 306 7.93 16.96 -10.65
CA ARG A 306 8.32 18.30 -10.19
C ARG A 306 7.55 19.32 -10.99
N ALA A 307 6.55 19.98 -10.37
CA ALA A 307 5.62 20.86 -11.05
C ALA A 307 6.33 21.96 -11.84
N GLN A 308 7.25 22.70 -11.22
CA GLN A 308 8.00 23.76 -11.92
C GLN A 308 8.77 23.24 -13.13
N ALA A 309 9.53 22.14 -12.98
CA ALA A 309 10.31 21.57 -14.08
C ALA A 309 9.42 21.05 -15.24
N ALA A 310 8.25 20.50 -14.91
CA ALA A 310 7.29 20.08 -15.92
C ALA A 310 6.61 21.26 -16.60
N ASN A 311 6.26 22.32 -15.85
CA ASN A 311 5.75 23.57 -16.43
C ASN A 311 6.77 24.18 -17.40
N GLU A 312 8.06 24.27 -17.01
CA GLU A 312 9.13 24.77 -17.89
C GLU A 312 9.28 23.89 -19.14
N LEU A 313 9.17 22.57 -19.01
CA LEU A 313 9.30 21.62 -20.12
C LEU A 313 8.16 21.77 -21.15
N PHE A 314 6.92 21.96 -20.70
CA PHE A 314 5.74 21.99 -21.58
C PHE A 314 5.33 23.39 -21.96
N LEU A 315 5.49 24.38 -21.09
CA LEU A 315 4.99 25.75 -21.29
C LEU A 315 6.10 26.77 -21.54
N GLY A 316 7.38 26.38 -21.33
CA GLY A 316 8.50 27.30 -21.41
C GLY A 316 8.67 28.17 -20.18
N GLU A 317 9.39 29.28 -20.32
CA GLU A 317 9.65 30.22 -19.23
C GLU A 317 8.37 31.02 -18.90
N ARG A 318 8.09 31.15 -17.60
CA ARG A 318 6.99 31.98 -17.13
C ARG A 318 7.32 33.45 -17.33
N GLN A 319 6.43 34.19 -17.99
CA GLN A 319 6.62 35.60 -18.35
C GLN A 319 6.16 36.57 -17.26
N GLY A 320 5.43 36.10 -16.25
CA GLY A 320 4.92 36.90 -15.16
C GLY A 320 3.56 36.42 -14.68
N TYR A 321 2.79 37.34 -14.15
CA TYR A 321 1.39 37.16 -13.78
C TYR A 321 0.54 38.27 -14.36
N ASP A 322 -0.69 37.94 -14.69
CA ASP A 322 -1.67 38.93 -15.07
C ASP A 322 -2.26 39.70 -13.86
N ALA A 323 -3.25 40.54 -14.09
CA ALA A 323 -3.88 41.37 -13.05
C ALA A 323 -4.70 40.56 -12.05
N ASP A 324 -5.16 39.34 -12.44
CA ASP A 324 -5.95 38.42 -11.66
C ASP A 324 -5.11 37.34 -10.99
N GLY A 325 -3.79 37.39 -11.17
CA GLY A 325 -2.82 36.50 -10.52
C GLY A 325 -2.56 35.18 -11.25
N TYR A 326 -3.02 35.00 -12.47
CA TYR A 326 -2.70 33.82 -13.29
C TYR A 326 -1.31 33.92 -13.91
N ALA A 327 -0.58 32.81 -13.89
CA ALA A 327 0.73 32.73 -14.51
C ALA A 327 0.62 32.86 -16.05
N ILE A 328 1.51 33.69 -16.65
CA ILE A 328 1.53 33.95 -18.08
C ILE A 328 2.59 33.10 -18.75
N TYR A 329 2.21 32.39 -19.81
CA TYR A 329 3.10 31.61 -20.66
C TYR A 329 2.83 31.87 -22.15
N SER A 330 3.79 31.52 -23.02
CA SER A 330 3.63 31.48 -24.47
C SER A 330 4.08 30.11 -25.00
N PRO A 331 3.33 29.04 -24.68
CA PRO A 331 3.77 27.69 -24.97
C PRO A 331 3.64 27.34 -26.46
N ASP A 332 4.58 26.50 -26.95
CA ASP A 332 4.41 25.78 -28.20
C ASP A 332 3.45 24.60 -27.98
N PRO A 333 2.22 24.62 -28.54
CA PRO A 333 1.24 23.56 -28.32
C PRO A 333 1.72 22.19 -28.83
N THR A 334 2.62 22.14 -29.80
CA THR A 334 3.14 20.86 -30.32
C THR A 334 3.95 20.11 -29.26
N ARG A 335 4.53 20.81 -28.29
CA ARG A 335 5.31 20.20 -27.21
C ARG A 335 4.46 19.28 -26.32
N LEU A 336 3.22 19.67 -26.04
CA LEU A 336 2.28 18.84 -25.26
C LEU A 336 2.04 17.47 -25.91
N PHE A 337 1.94 17.45 -27.24
CA PHE A 337 1.64 16.25 -28.02
C PHE A 337 2.89 15.53 -28.56
N THR A 338 4.09 16.00 -28.22
CA THR A 338 5.35 15.33 -28.58
C THR A 338 5.75 14.31 -27.53
N PRO A 339 6.06 13.06 -27.89
CA PRO A 339 6.58 12.06 -26.97
C PRO A 339 7.86 12.51 -26.27
N LEU A 340 7.97 12.20 -24.98
CA LEU A 340 9.19 12.43 -24.20
C LEU A 340 10.16 11.26 -24.38
N THR A 341 11.43 11.57 -24.44
CA THR A 341 12.46 10.57 -24.20
C THR A 341 12.52 10.21 -22.72
N PRO A 342 12.99 9.01 -22.34
CA PRO A 342 13.21 8.66 -20.92
C PRO A 342 14.13 9.64 -20.17
N ALA A 343 15.07 10.29 -20.86
CA ALA A 343 15.95 11.30 -20.28
C ALA A 343 15.21 12.61 -19.96
N GLU A 344 14.36 13.08 -20.87
CA GLU A 344 13.49 14.25 -20.62
C GLU A 344 12.51 13.97 -19.48
N PHE A 345 11.88 12.79 -19.49
CA PHE A 345 11.01 12.39 -18.37
C PHE A 345 11.78 12.36 -17.04
N ALA A 346 12.98 11.79 -17.00
CA ALA A 346 13.80 11.75 -15.79
C ALA A 346 14.16 13.16 -15.28
N SER A 347 14.24 14.16 -16.18
CA SER A 347 14.51 15.54 -15.82
C SER A 347 13.39 16.19 -15.00
N ILE A 348 12.16 15.75 -15.14
CA ILE A 348 10.99 16.25 -14.40
C ILE A 348 10.53 15.32 -13.27
N ALA A 349 11.00 14.09 -13.24
CA ALA A 349 10.63 13.09 -12.25
C ALA A 349 11.37 13.30 -10.92
N ALA A 350 10.73 12.93 -9.82
CA ALA A 350 11.29 12.93 -8.48
C ALA A 350 10.74 11.77 -7.65
N MET A 351 11.38 11.47 -6.52
CA MET A 351 10.88 10.55 -5.50
C MET A 351 10.63 11.34 -4.22
N SER A 352 9.38 11.36 -3.78
CA SER A 352 9.02 11.85 -2.45
C SER A 352 9.15 10.71 -1.46
N THR A 353 9.86 10.93 -0.35
CA THR A 353 10.10 9.89 0.65
C THR A 353 9.66 10.38 2.02
N PHE A 354 8.86 9.57 2.74
CA PHE A 354 8.56 9.80 4.15
C PHE A 354 8.82 8.53 4.97
N ARG A 355 9.10 8.72 6.27
CA ARG A 355 9.58 7.66 7.16
C ARG A 355 8.73 7.58 8.42
N PRO A 356 7.52 6.99 8.35
CA PRO A 356 6.70 6.80 9.53
C PRO A 356 7.34 5.80 10.49
N LYS A 357 7.16 6.08 11.79
CA LYS A 357 7.60 5.24 12.89
C LYS A 357 6.48 5.16 13.92
N ALA A 358 6.26 3.99 14.48
CA ALA A 358 5.38 3.81 15.62
C ALA A 358 6.05 2.86 16.61
N ASP A 359 5.99 3.21 17.88
CA ASP A 359 6.43 2.36 19.00
C ASP A 359 5.24 2.19 19.95
N ASN A 360 5.09 0.98 20.49
CA ASN A 360 4.09 0.68 21.51
C ASN A 360 4.72 -0.14 22.62
N ASP A 361 4.51 0.29 23.85
CA ASP A 361 4.88 -0.41 25.08
C ASP A 361 3.64 -0.67 25.89
N ASN A 362 3.46 -1.90 26.38
CA ASN A 362 2.32 -2.28 27.21
C ASN A 362 2.78 -3.22 28.34
N LEU A 363 2.34 -2.92 29.54
CA LEU A 363 2.46 -3.77 30.71
C LEU A 363 1.07 -4.23 31.12
N SER A 364 0.87 -5.53 31.24
CA SER A 364 -0.42 -6.13 31.59
C SER A 364 -0.29 -7.08 32.77
N PHE A 365 -1.35 -7.15 33.54
CA PHE A 365 -1.56 -8.16 34.57
C PHE A 365 -2.98 -8.71 34.47
N THR A 366 -3.11 -10.02 34.38
CA THR A 366 -4.41 -10.71 34.35
C THR A 366 -4.50 -11.68 35.51
N LEU A 367 -5.72 -11.85 36.02
CA LEU A 367 -6.06 -12.80 37.06
C LEU A 367 -7.42 -13.41 36.78
N ASP A 368 -7.49 -14.72 36.73
CA ASP A 368 -8.74 -15.42 36.47
C ASP A 368 -8.92 -16.69 37.31
N THR A 369 -10.17 -17.09 37.46
CA THR A 369 -10.56 -18.40 37.98
C THR A 369 -11.84 -18.87 37.29
N PRO A 370 -11.93 -20.13 36.87
CA PRO A 370 -13.16 -20.69 36.32
C PRO A 370 -14.26 -20.91 37.34
N ALA A 371 -13.91 -21.00 38.63
CA ALA A 371 -14.84 -21.31 39.69
C ALA A 371 -14.54 -20.45 40.96
N LEU A 372 -15.06 -19.21 41.00
CA LEU A 372 -15.02 -18.37 42.19
C LEU A 372 -15.97 -18.92 43.29
N PHE A 373 -17.16 -19.38 42.86
CA PHE A 373 -18.13 -20.11 43.69
C PHE A 373 -19.09 -20.90 42.76
N THR A 374 -19.72 -21.91 43.32
CA THR A 374 -20.65 -22.79 42.59
C THR A 374 -22.09 -22.47 42.93
N LEU A 375 -22.92 -22.28 41.90
CA LEU A 375 -24.37 -22.14 41.98
C LEU A 375 -25.05 -23.46 41.55
N PRO A 376 -26.33 -23.68 41.84
CA PRO A 376 -27.06 -24.86 41.36
C PRO A 376 -27.08 -25.00 39.82
N ALA A 377 -26.88 -23.90 39.10
CA ALA A 377 -26.85 -23.86 37.65
C ALA A 377 -25.42 -24.00 37.03
N GLY A 378 -24.38 -24.09 37.88
CA GLY A 378 -22.97 -24.22 37.45
C GLY A 378 -22.03 -23.25 38.17
N ASP A 379 -20.77 -23.32 37.85
CA ASP A 379 -19.72 -22.50 38.43
C ASP A 379 -19.78 -21.05 37.91
N VAL A 380 -19.45 -20.10 38.80
CA VAL A 380 -19.29 -18.69 38.45
C VAL A 380 -17.82 -18.38 38.39
N GLY A 381 -17.32 -18.08 37.20
CA GLY A 381 -15.94 -17.64 36.96
C GLY A 381 -15.72 -16.17 37.28
N PHE A 382 -14.49 -15.79 37.47
CA PHE A 382 -14.03 -14.40 37.62
C PHE A 382 -12.83 -14.14 36.72
N ALA A 383 -12.77 -12.98 36.09
CA ALA A 383 -11.60 -12.49 35.37
C ALA A 383 -11.41 -10.98 35.61
N ALA A 384 -10.18 -10.57 35.80
CA ALA A 384 -9.76 -9.17 35.92
C ALA A 384 -8.47 -8.93 35.13
N ALA A 385 -8.36 -7.77 34.51
CA ALA A 385 -7.17 -7.33 33.82
C ALA A 385 -6.84 -5.88 34.18
N ILE A 386 -5.56 -5.56 34.29
CA ILE A 386 -5.02 -4.21 34.41
C ILE A 386 -3.97 -4.04 33.35
N GLU A 387 -4.06 -2.96 32.59
CA GLU A 387 -3.13 -2.63 31.53
C GLU A 387 -2.64 -1.18 31.67
N TYR A 388 -1.35 -0.99 31.37
CA TYR A 388 -0.74 0.32 31.23
C TYR A 388 0.05 0.34 29.94
N GLY A 389 -0.31 1.24 29.02
CA GLY A 389 0.32 1.33 27.70
C GLY A 389 0.74 2.74 27.34
N GLN A 390 1.79 2.84 26.53
CA GLN A 390 2.29 4.07 25.93
C GLN A 390 2.49 3.83 24.43
N GLN A 391 2.00 4.76 23.61
CA GLN A 391 2.19 4.74 22.15
C GLN A 391 2.85 6.04 21.69
N SER A 392 3.74 5.93 20.71
CA SER A 392 4.38 7.06 20.04
C SER A 392 4.35 6.87 18.52
N TYR A 393 4.19 8.00 17.79
CA TYR A 393 4.10 8.02 16.32
C TYR A 393 5.10 9.00 15.73
#